data_8d9b29d5c5dc0c9531f7257ef4a9715e
#
_entry.id   8d9b29d5c5dc0c9531f7257ef4a9715e
#
_cell.length_a   1.000
_cell.length_b   1.000
_cell.length_c   1.000
_cell.angle_alpha   90.00
_cell.angle_beta   90.00
_cell.angle_gamma   90.00
#
_symmetry.space_group_name_H-M   'P 1'
#
loop_
_entity.id
_entity.type
_entity.pdbx_description
1 polymer ?
#
loop_
_entity_poly.entity_id
_entity_poly.type
_entity_poly.pdbx_seq_one_letter_code
_entity_poly.pdbx_strand_id
1 'polypeptide(L)'
;MPEYLSPGVYVEEISTGPRPIAGVATSIAGMVGVTARGPESGKPRLVTSMLDFHRLFGGFLTPPDKAGTDAADDRGIRWWLLPLAVKGFFDNGGQKLFIKRVVPAQADAQAAAWALKPAAEQKPAPGATDFELLVEATQPGAGGNDLRFDVRAVEAGRFPLVVADPPDSAPAAPPPDPAKVVVTQKGGLKTGVWVVLIRATGVGDPTFHLLADDGSPAAQGGFEFTLAPAAPAPVVAKGDTLVQVDFEAAVREVSAGAPPVTETFRAANLKALAKEVVDRSNFVTVTTGAPARLKAAVPAALPPAKLFKPFIGLTLTKGSAGESGLTAADYVGLDGGSGRRTGIQALEDIDEVAMCAVPGVWNGTVLDGLITHCTTLGDRFAVLDGPPNADLEGIRDFRAALSTDRAALYYPWLRVPDPGGATAPAAAPPSGHLIGVYARTDVERGVHKAPANTVLRGVIPGTGLAADITRREQDLLNPHGINALRAFPNLGQRVWGARTLSDDTRWQYVNVRRLFLFIEESIDEGLQWVVFEPNAEQLWASVRQSITAFLTTVWHSGALAGTTPEEAFHVACDRTTMTEDDLAQGRLICEVAVAPVFPAEFVIVRIQQATRESLTA
;
A
#
# COMPACT_ATOMS: atom_id res chain seq x y z
N MET A 1 -19.21 45.73 15.07
CA MET A 1 -18.56 46.31 16.27
C MET A 1 -19.53 46.14 17.42
N PRO A 2 -19.11 45.60 18.56
CA PRO A 2 -19.99 45.56 19.73
C PRO A 2 -20.34 47.01 20.14
N GLU A 3 -21.62 47.34 20.30
CA GLU A 3 -22.05 48.63 20.82
C GLU A 3 -21.85 48.65 22.33
N TYR A 4 -20.92 49.49 22.80
CA TYR A 4 -20.68 49.71 24.22
C TYR A 4 -21.76 50.62 24.80
N LEU A 5 -22.61 50.10 25.66
CA LEU A 5 -23.81 50.78 26.18
C LEU A 5 -23.59 51.43 27.57
N SER A 6 -22.50 51.24 28.22
CA SER A 6 -22.19 51.82 29.53
C SER A 6 -20.75 52.31 29.66
N PRO A 7 -20.45 53.35 30.48
CA PRO A 7 -19.08 53.74 30.74
C PRO A 7 -18.31 52.62 31.46
N GLY A 8 -17.20 52.16 30.89
CA GLY A 8 -16.37 51.07 31.46
C GLY A 8 -15.07 50.92 30.69
N VAL A 9 -14.15 50.14 31.24
CA VAL A 9 -12.94 49.71 30.51
C VAL A 9 -13.31 48.41 29.80
N TYR A 10 -13.28 48.44 28.48
CA TYR A 10 -13.55 47.27 27.65
C TYR A 10 -12.21 46.75 27.14
N VAL A 11 -11.93 45.48 27.40
CA VAL A 11 -10.75 44.80 26.88
C VAL A 11 -11.21 43.98 25.67
N GLU A 12 -10.83 44.47 24.49
CA GLU A 12 -10.98 43.68 23.26
C GLU A 12 -9.67 42.93 22.99
N GLU A 13 -9.79 41.63 22.84
CA GLU A 13 -8.68 40.78 22.41
C GLU A 13 -8.58 40.90 20.88
N ILE A 14 -7.79 41.83 20.39
CA ILE A 14 -7.49 41.94 18.97
C ILE A 14 -6.27 41.05 18.71
N SER A 15 -6.48 39.95 17.99
CA SER A 15 -5.40 39.09 17.52
C SER A 15 -4.61 39.82 16.42
N THR A 16 -3.64 40.64 16.82
CA THR A 16 -2.72 41.34 15.93
C THR A 16 -1.34 40.68 15.86
N GLY A 17 -1.21 39.46 16.39
CA GLY A 17 0.04 38.71 16.36
C GLY A 17 0.33 38.10 14.98
N PRO A 18 1.62 37.80 14.70
CA PRO A 18 2.00 37.09 13.48
C PRO A 18 1.26 35.79 13.39
N ARG A 19 0.72 35.44 12.21
CA ARG A 19 0.16 34.11 11.97
C ARG A 19 1.34 33.15 11.89
N PRO A 20 1.42 32.14 12.80
CA PRO A 20 2.57 31.25 12.82
C PRO A 20 2.59 30.36 11.57
N ILE A 21 3.74 30.30 10.91
CA ILE A 21 4.01 29.33 9.85
C ILE A 21 4.39 28.00 10.52
N ALA A 22 3.64 26.95 10.25
CA ALA A 22 3.99 25.59 10.68
C ALA A 22 4.95 24.96 9.66
N GLY A 23 5.99 24.28 10.14
CA GLY A 23 6.86 23.51 9.25
C GLY A 23 6.14 22.31 8.65
N VAL A 24 6.25 22.12 7.33
CA VAL A 24 5.67 20.95 6.62
C VAL A 24 6.39 19.66 6.97
N ALA A 25 5.75 18.53 6.72
CA ALA A 25 6.33 17.21 6.94
C ALA A 25 7.35 16.87 5.84
N THR A 26 8.59 16.56 6.21
CA THR A 26 9.65 16.17 5.26
C THR A 26 9.83 14.65 5.13
N SER A 27 9.21 13.86 6.00
CA SER A 27 9.43 12.41 6.13
C SER A 27 8.41 11.55 5.40
N ILE A 28 7.47 12.16 4.67
CA ILE A 28 6.43 11.46 3.90
C ILE A 28 6.96 11.12 2.51
N ALA A 29 6.78 9.86 2.10
CA ALA A 29 7.31 9.37 0.84
C ALA A 29 6.21 8.90 -0.12
N GLY A 30 6.51 8.94 -1.43
CA GLY A 30 5.72 8.36 -2.50
C GLY A 30 6.55 7.35 -3.30
N MET A 31 5.99 6.17 -3.54
CA MET A 31 6.62 5.16 -4.40
C MET A 31 5.66 4.69 -5.49
N VAL A 32 6.21 4.49 -6.67
CA VAL A 32 5.47 4.05 -7.86
C VAL A 32 6.03 2.73 -8.33
N GLY A 33 5.16 1.76 -8.63
CA GLY A 33 5.59 0.48 -9.15
C GLY A 33 4.50 -0.58 -9.16
N VAL A 34 4.87 -1.80 -9.51
CA VAL A 34 3.96 -2.94 -9.60
C VAL A 34 3.74 -3.56 -8.24
N THR A 35 2.51 -3.97 -7.99
CA THR A 35 2.09 -4.70 -6.79
C THR A 35 1.23 -5.88 -7.18
N ALA A 36 1.13 -6.88 -6.31
CA ALA A 36 0.37 -8.10 -6.57
C ALA A 36 -1.12 -7.82 -6.81
N ARG A 37 -1.67 -6.83 -6.13
CA ARG A 37 -3.04 -6.31 -6.28
C ARG A 37 -3.07 -4.84 -5.84
N GLY A 38 -4.23 -4.24 -5.75
CA GLY A 38 -4.44 -2.88 -5.26
C GLY A 38 -5.10 -2.00 -6.32
N PRO A 39 -5.62 -0.83 -5.94
CA PRO A 39 -6.36 0.03 -6.85
C PRO A 39 -5.47 0.55 -7.99
N GLU A 40 -5.96 0.43 -9.20
CA GLU A 40 -5.32 0.92 -10.43
C GLU A 40 -5.62 2.40 -10.64
N SER A 41 -6.87 2.77 -10.39
CA SER A 41 -7.38 4.13 -10.55
C SER A 41 -7.43 4.88 -9.22
N GLY A 42 -7.60 6.19 -9.30
CA GLY A 42 -7.68 7.07 -8.13
C GLY A 42 -6.33 7.52 -7.60
N LYS A 43 -6.37 8.25 -6.50
CA LYS A 43 -5.17 8.79 -5.84
C LYS A 43 -4.28 7.68 -5.26
N PRO A 44 -2.97 7.92 -5.12
CA PRO A 44 -2.07 7.05 -4.37
C PRO A 44 -2.63 6.72 -2.99
N ARG A 45 -2.39 5.50 -2.50
CA ARG A 45 -2.90 5.04 -1.21
C ARG A 45 -1.83 5.12 -0.14
N LEU A 46 -2.21 5.70 0.99
CA LEU A 46 -1.36 5.74 2.19
C LEU A 46 -1.25 4.35 2.81
N VAL A 47 -0.03 3.96 3.14
CA VAL A 47 0.29 2.81 3.99
C VAL A 47 1.19 3.28 5.14
N THR A 48 0.95 2.76 6.34
CA THR A 48 1.65 3.14 7.57
C THR A 48 2.46 2.00 8.17
N SER A 49 2.35 0.83 7.58
CA SER A 49 3.09 -0.36 7.98
C SER A 49 3.18 -1.37 6.82
N MET A 50 4.11 -2.33 6.95
CA MET A 50 4.18 -3.46 6.00
C MET A 50 2.91 -4.31 6.03
N LEU A 51 2.22 -4.38 7.17
CA LEU A 51 0.94 -5.08 7.27
C LEU A 51 -0.16 -4.39 6.46
N ASP A 52 -0.25 -3.05 6.52
CA ASP A 52 -1.17 -2.27 5.69
C ASP A 52 -0.87 -2.44 4.20
N PHE A 53 0.43 -2.44 3.84
CA PHE A 53 0.85 -2.70 2.47
C PHE A 53 0.38 -4.08 2.00
N HIS A 54 0.59 -5.13 2.79
CA HIS A 54 0.12 -6.48 2.44
C HIS A 54 -1.40 -6.54 2.29
N ARG A 55 -2.14 -5.88 3.16
CA ARG A 55 -3.62 -5.85 3.08
C ARG A 55 -4.13 -5.18 1.81
N LEU A 56 -3.52 -4.07 1.39
CA LEU A 56 -3.97 -3.27 0.24
C LEU A 56 -3.38 -3.75 -1.08
N PHE A 57 -2.10 -4.11 -1.08
CA PHE A 57 -1.31 -4.32 -2.30
C PHE A 57 -0.81 -5.76 -2.50
N GLY A 58 -1.07 -6.64 -1.53
CA GLY A 58 -0.64 -8.03 -1.56
C GLY A 58 0.77 -8.26 -1.07
N GLY A 59 1.27 -9.48 -1.29
CA GLY A 59 2.57 -9.94 -0.85
C GLY A 59 3.73 -9.51 -1.75
N PHE A 60 4.84 -10.22 -1.58
CA PHE A 60 6.00 -10.06 -2.44
C PHE A 60 5.75 -10.68 -3.80
N LEU A 61 6.33 -10.08 -4.84
CA LEU A 61 6.21 -10.56 -6.20
C LEU A 61 7.32 -11.56 -6.52
N THR A 62 6.98 -12.60 -7.28
CA THR A 62 7.96 -13.58 -7.74
C THR A 62 8.71 -13.02 -8.94
N PRO A 63 10.06 -13.02 -8.92
CA PRO A 63 10.83 -12.70 -10.11
C PRO A 63 10.45 -13.61 -11.28
N PRO A 64 10.50 -13.15 -12.52
CA PRO A 64 10.30 -14.00 -13.68
C PRO A 64 11.31 -15.16 -13.70
N ASP A 65 10.90 -16.31 -14.22
CA ASP A 65 11.72 -17.54 -14.24
C ASP A 65 13.11 -17.30 -14.84
N LYS A 66 14.11 -17.91 -14.21
CA LYS A 66 15.54 -17.67 -14.46
C LYS A 66 16.03 -17.83 -15.89
N ALA A 67 15.29 -18.43 -16.77
CA ALA A 67 15.68 -18.62 -18.17
C ALA A 67 15.81 -17.29 -18.98
N GLY A 68 15.50 -16.15 -18.37
CA GLY A 68 15.55 -14.84 -19.01
C GLY A 68 15.91 -13.67 -18.09
N THR A 69 16.41 -13.93 -16.86
CA THR A 69 16.60 -12.86 -15.86
C THR A 69 17.61 -11.81 -16.26
N ASP A 70 18.63 -12.14 -17.03
CA ASP A 70 19.61 -11.17 -17.51
C ASP A 70 19.14 -10.47 -18.79
N ALA A 71 18.36 -11.16 -19.63
CA ALA A 71 17.79 -10.60 -20.86
C ALA A 71 16.52 -9.73 -20.64
N ALA A 72 15.83 -9.89 -19.51
CA ALA A 72 14.68 -9.06 -19.17
C ALA A 72 15.08 -7.63 -18.74
N ASP A 73 16.35 -7.38 -18.52
CA ASP A 73 16.86 -6.13 -17.98
C ASP A 73 17.29 -5.09 -19.01
N ASP A 74 17.29 -5.41 -20.30
CA ASP A 74 17.60 -4.44 -21.38
C ASP A 74 16.67 -3.21 -21.35
N ARG A 75 15.50 -3.34 -20.71
CA ARG A 75 14.55 -2.23 -20.52
C ARG A 75 14.85 -1.35 -19.31
N GLY A 76 15.73 -1.78 -18.39
CA GLY A 76 16.03 -1.08 -17.14
C GLY A 76 14.87 -1.09 -16.14
N ILE A 77 14.03 -2.14 -16.12
CA ILE A 77 12.83 -2.25 -15.28
C ILE A 77 12.76 -3.63 -14.61
N ARG A 78 12.96 -3.66 -13.28
CA ARG A 78 12.70 -4.82 -12.41
C ARG A 78 11.41 -4.61 -11.63
N TRP A 79 10.28 -4.83 -12.28
CA TRP A 79 8.95 -4.51 -11.78
C TRP A 79 8.56 -5.18 -10.45
N TRP A 80 9.17 -6.31 -10.09
CA TRP A 80 8.85 -7.09 -8.89
C TRP A 80 9.44 -6.54 -7.57
N LEU A 81 10.21 -5.47 -7.61
CA LEU A 81 11.04 -5.02 -6.48
C LEU A 81 10.38 -3.99 -5.55
N LEU A 82 9.24 -3.39 -5.95
CA LEU A 82 8.55 -2.42 -5.10
C LEU A 82 8.24 -2.96 -3.69
N PRO A 83 7.71 -4.19 -3.49
CA PRO A 83 7.41 -4.69 -2.14
C PRO A 83 8.66 -4.82 -1.24
N LEU A 84 9.82 -5.15 -1.82
CA LEU A 84 11.09 -5.18 -1.09
C LEU A 84 11.55 -3.78 -0.68
N ALA A 85 11.38 -2.79 -1.55
CA ALA A 85 11.68 -1.39 -1.25
C ALA A 85 10.77 -0.83 -0.15
N VAL A 86 9.48 -1.15 -0.18
CA VAL A 86 8.51 -0.80 0.87
C VAL A 86 8.91 -1.39 2.22
N LYS A 87 9.30 -2.68 2.23
CA LYS A 87 9.83 -3.31 3.44
C LYS A 87 11.07 -2.56 3.94
N GLY A 88 12.00 -2.25 3.05
CA GLY A 88 13.21 -1.48 3.37
C GLY A 88 12.91 -0.11 3.96
N PHE A 89 11.89 0.59 3.48
CA PHE A 89 11.41 1.86 4.01
C PHE A 89 10.98 1.75 5.48
N PHE A 90 10.10 0.80 5.79
CA PHE A 90 9.62 0.61 7.16
C PHE A 90 10.71 0.08 8.09
N ASP A 91 11.56 -0.85 7.66
CA ASP A 91 12.68 -1.37 8.44
C ASP A 91 13.68 -0.26 8.84
N ASN A 92 13.82 0.77 8.01
CA ASN A 92 14.70 1.90 8.26
C ASN A 92 14.06 3.09 8.97
N GLY A 93 12.79 2.98 9.38
CA GLY A 93 12.11 3.95 10.24
C GLY A 93 11.17 4.90 9.52
N GLY A 94 10.85 4.62 8.24
CA GLY A 94 9.76 5.31 7.54
C GLY A 94 8.41 5.01 8.20
N GLN A 95 7.49 5.98 8.19
CA GLN A 95 6.20 5.89 8.87
C GLN A 95 5.00 6.07 7.94
N LYS A 96 5.09 6.97 6.97
CA LYS A 96 4.02 7.27 6.03
C LYS A 96 4.53 7.12 4.60
N LEU A 97 3.88 6.27 3.82
CA LEU A 97 4.26 5.99 2.44
C LEU A 97 3.02 5.92 1.55
N PHE A 98 2.99 6.75 0.52
CA PHE A 98 1.97 6.68 -0.52
C PHE A 98 2.43 5.76 -1.64
N ILE A 99 1.57 4.83 -2.04
CA ILE A 99 1.84 3.88 -3.10
C ILE A 99 0.91 4.13 -4.28
N LYS A 100 1.49 4.27 -5.46
CA LYS A 100 0.75 4.22 -6.73
C LYS A 100 1.11 2.95 -7.47
N ARG A 101 0.11 2.11 -7.70
CA ARG A 101 0.25 0.90 -8.51
C ARG A 101 0.39 1.26 -9.99
N VAL A 102 1.33 0.61 -10.66
CA VAL A 102 1.47 0.63 -12.12
C VAL A 102 0.89 -0.66 -12.70
N VAL A 103 0.09 -0.50 -13.74
CA VAL A 103 -0.49 -1.59 -14.53
C VAL A 103 -0.28 -1.22 -16.01
N PRO A 104 0.02 -2.17 -16.90
CA PRO A 104 0.15 -1.87 -18.33
C PRO A 104 -1.13 -1.27 -18.88
N ALA A 105 -1.00 -0.28 -19.76
CA ALA A 105 -2.13 0.35 -20.43
C ALA A 105 -2.84 -0.58 -21.43
N GLN A 106 -2.22 -1.68 -21.81
CA GLN A 106 -2.77 -2.67 -22.74
C GLN A 106 -3.50 -3.80 -22.00
N ALA A 107 -4.48 -4.41 -22.70
CA ALA A 107 -5.46 -5.37 -22.18
C ALA A 107 -4.89 -6.74 -21.73
N ASP A 108 -3.61 -6.84 -21.41
CA ASP A 108 -2.96 -8.09 -21.01
C ASP A 108 -3.13 -8.41 -19.51
N ALA A 109 -3.60 -7.43 -18.72
CA ALA A 109 -3.90 -7.65 -17.32
C ALA A 109 -5.18 -8.48 -17.17
N GLN A 110 -5.08 -9.64 -16.51
CA GLN A 110 -6.19 -10.55 -16.29
C GLN A 110 -6.42 -10.79 -14.80
N ALA A 111 -7.68 -10.71 -14.37
CA ALA A 111 -8.06 -11.17 -13.04
C ALA A 111 -7.93 -12.70 -12.96
N ALA A 112 -7.43 -13.22 -11.84
CA ALA A 112 -7.48 -14.65 -11.56
C ALA A 112 -8.93 -15.07 -11.40
N ALA A 113 -9.31 -16.16 -12.03
CA ALA A 113 -10.67 -16.65 -12.01
C ALA A 113 -10.75 -18.16 -11.85
N TRP A 114 -11.87 -18.63 -11.35
CA TRP A 114 -12.23 -20.02 -11.26
C TRP A 114 -13.73 -20.22 -11.42
N ALA A 115 -14.12 -21.25 -12.18
CA ALA A 115 -15.52 -21.59 -12.34
C ALA A 115 -15.81 -23.01 -11.90
N LEU A 116 -16.82 -23.20 -11.06
CA LEU A 116 -17.37 -24.50 -10.73
C LEU A 116 -18.28 -24.96 -11.87
N LYS A 117 -17.96 -26.09 -12.48
CA LYS A 117 -18.79 -26.79 -13.48
C LYS A 117 -19.23 -28.12 -12.96
N PRO A 118 -20.42 -28.64 -13.34
CA PRO A 118 -20.98 -29.92 -12.83
C PRO A 118 -20.11 -31.15 -13.05
N ALA A 119 -19.15 -31.13 -13.96
CA ALA A 119 -18.38 -32.33 -14.34
C ALA A 119 -16.86 -32.13 -14.51
N ALA A 120 -16.31 -30.90 -14.45
CA ALA A 120 -14.86 -30.66 -14.57
C ALA A 120 -14.49 -29.26 -14.11
N GLU A 121 -13.44 -29.21 -13.32
CA GLU A 121 -12.80 -27.96 -12.89
C GLU A 121 -12.05 -27.31 -14.07
N GLN A 122 -12.64 -26.31 -14.71
CA GLN A 122 -11.98 -25.54 -15.79
C GLN A 122 -12.37 -24.07 -15.76
N LYS A 123 -11.41 -23.18 -16.06
CA LYS A 123 -11.69 -21.77 -16.29
C LYS A 123 -12.62 -21.65 -17.51
N PRO A 124 -13.78 -20.97 -17.41
CA PRO A 124 -14.62 -20.70 -18.59
C PRO A 124 -13.88 -19.77 -19.56
N ALA A 125 -14.15 -19.92 -20.84
CA ALA A 125 -13.76 -18.90 -21.82
C ALA A 125 -14.45 -17.56 -21.51
N PRO A 126 -13.87 -16.41 -21.88
CA PRO A 126 -14.55 -15.13 -21.73
C PRO A 126 -15.94 -15.18 -22.38
N GLY A 127 -16.99 -14.81 -21.62
CA GLY A 127 -18.38 -14.87 -22.07
C GLY A 127 -19.09 -16.22 -21.93
N ALA A 128 -18.46 -17.26 -21.36
CA ALA A 128 -19.13 -18.55 -21.11
C ALA A 128 -20.19 -18.42 -20.03
N THR A 129 -21.41 -18.90 -20.33
CA THR A 129 -22.54 -18.95 -19.39
C THR A 129 -22.73 -20.31 -18.72
N ASP A 130 -21.85 -21.26 -19.03
CA ASP A 130 -21.91 -22.66 -18.58
C ASP A 130 -21.13 -22.91 -17.28
N PHE A 131 -21.56 -22.26 -16.20
CA PHE A 131 -21.00 -22.44 -14.87
C PHE A 131 -22.10 -22.40 -13.79
N GLU A 132 -21.85 -23.04 -12.65
CA GLU A 132 -22.69 -22.96 -11.45
C GLU A 132 -22.32 -21.75 -10.60
N LEU A 133 -21.04 -21.54 -10.41
CA LEU A 133 -20.44 -20.44 -9.65
C LEU A 133 -19.13 -20.03 -10.33
N LEU A 134 -19.02 -18.75 -10.66
CA LEU A 134 -17.78 -18.14 -11.14
C LEU A 134 -17.25 -17.20 -10.05
N VAL A 135 -16.02 -17.42 -9.63
CA VAL A 135 -15.30 -16.58 -8.66
C VAL A 135 -14.13 -15.94 -9.38
N GLU A 136 -14.07 -14.63 -9.35
CA GLU A 136 -13.01 -13.85 -9.99
C GLU A 136 -12.39 -12.89 -8.96
N ALA A 137 -11.07 -12.69 -9.05
CA ALA A 137 -10.43 -11.63 -8.28
C ALA A 137 -10.98 -10.27 -8.71
N THR A 138 -11.19 -9.37 -7.76
CA THR A 138 -11.70 -8.00 -8.04
C THR A 138 -10.77 -7.18 -8.90
N GLN A 139 -9.50 -7.56 -8.96
CA GLN A 139 -8.45 -6.80 -9.66
C GLN A 139 -7.55 -7.74 -10.45
N PRO A 140 -7.05 -7.30 -11.63
CA PRO A 140 -6.07 -8.08 -12.36
C PRO A 140 -4.74 -8.14 -11.58
N GLY A 141 -4.02 -9.24 -11.75
CA GLY A 141 -2.71 -9.42 -11.15
C GLY A 141 -2.42 -10.84 -10.70
N ALA A 142 -1.13 -11.13 -10.53
CA ALA A 142 -0.66 -12.42 -10.03
C ALA A 142 -1.15 -12.73 -8.61
N GLY A 143 -1.38 -11.69 -7.78
CA GLY A 143 -1.90 -11.85 -6.42
C GLY A 143 -3.28 -12.51 -6.33
N GLY A 144 -4.07 -12.50 -7.42
CA GLY A 144 -5.30 -13.26 -7.50
C GLY A 144 -5.09 -14.79 -7.49
N ASN A 145 -3.92 -15.27 -7.90
CA ASN A 145 -3.58 -16.71 -7.90
C ASN A 145 -3.36 -17.26 -6.47
N ASP A 146 -3.12 -16.38 -5.50
CA ASP A 146 -2.95 -16.74 -4.09
C ASP A 146 -4.27 -16.79 -3.32
N LEU A 147 -5.40 -16.50 -3.99
CA LEU A 147 -6.71 -16.48 -3.37
C LEU A 147 -7.33 -17.89 -3.38
N ARG A 148 -7.87 -18.27 -2.23
CA ARG A 148 -8.71 -19.45 -2.04
C ARG A 148 -10.10 -19.01 -1.64
N PHE A 149 -11.09 -19.65 -2.25
CA PHE A 149 -12.51 -19.43 -1.95
C PHE A 149 -13.12 -20.76 -1.50
N ASP A 150 -13.49 -20.81 -0.24
CA ASP A 150 -14.08 -22.00 0.39
C ASP A 150 -15.55 -21.72 0.74
N VAL A 151 -16.45 -22.66 0.49
CA VAL A 151 -17.85 -22.60 0.94
C VAL A 151 -18.18 -23.82 1.79
N ARG A 152 -18.82 -23.57 2.94
CA ARG A 152 -19.31 -24.61 3.83
C ARG A 152 -20.73 -24.30 4.31
N ALA A 153 -21.45 -25.35 4.73
CA ALA A 153 -22.68 -25.18 5.50
C ALA A 153 -22.32 -24.95 6.97
N VAL A 154 -23.07 -24.10 7.66
CA VAL A 154 -22.95 -23.86 9.11
C VAL A 154 -24.32 -24.02 9.76
N GLU A 155 -24.36 -24.61 10.94
CA GLU A 155 -25.61 -24.79 11.68
C GLU A 155 -26.22 -23.44 12.06
N ALA A 156 -27.49 -23.24 11.72
CA ALA A 156 -28.27 -22.05 12.09
C ALA A 156 -29.37 -22.38 13.11
N GLY A 157 -29.86 -23.62 13.12
CA GLY A 157 -30.85 -24.09 14.08
C GLY A 157 -31.04 -25.60 13.99
N ARG A 158 -31.50 -26.22 15.07
CA ARG A 158 -31.72 -27.66 15.16
C ARG A 158 -33.14 -27.95 15.62
N PHE A 159 -33.83 -28.83 14.89
CA PHE A 159 -35.23 -29.14 15.07
C PHE A 159 -35.41 -30.67 15.16
N PRO A 160 -35.79 -31.22 16.33
CA PRO A 160 -36.15 -32.65 16.45
C PRO A 160 -37.37 -32.97 15.60
N LEU A 161 -37.32 -34.11 14.90
CA LEU A 161 -38.42 -34.58 14.10
C LEU A 161 -39.43 -35.36 14.95
N VAL A 162 -40.70 -35.12 14.67
CA VAL A 162 -41.82 -35.87 15.28
C VAL A 162 -42.17 -37.04 14.35
N VAL A 163 -42.02 -38.25 14.86
CA VAL A 163 -42.49 -39.47 14.18
C VAL A 163 -43.61 -40.06 15.04
N ALA A 164 -44.80 -40.18 14.46
CA ALA A 164 -45.92 -40.84 15.15
C ALA A 164 -45.58 -42.29 15.43
N ASP A 165 -45.68 -42.71 16.69
CA ASP A 165 -45.62 -44.14 17.02
C ASP A 165 -46.84 -44.80 16.38
N PRO A 166 -46.67 -45.96 15.63
CA PRO A 166 -47.81 -46.65 15.06
C PRO A 166 -48.78 -47.08 16.19
N PRO A 167 -50.05 -46.80 16.08
CA PRO A 167 -51.01 -47.28 17.07
C PRO A 167 -51.07 -48.82 17.06
N ASP A 168 -51.04 -49.42 18.24
CA ASP A 168 -50.98 -50.90 18.44
C ASP A 168 -52.17 -51.67 17.83
N SER A 169 -53.17 -51.05 17.18
CA SER A 169 -54.35 -51.74 16.71
C SER A 169 -55.17 -51.07 15.60
N ALA A 170 -54.57 -50.29 14.70
CA ALA A 170 -55.29 -49.69 13.55
C ALA A 170 -54.81 -50.28 12.21
N PRO A 171 -55.72 -50.40 11.18
CA PRO A 171 -55.29 -50.78 9.83
C PRO A 171 -54.26 -49.78 9.34
N ALA A 172 -53.19 -50.28 8.69
CA ALA A 172 -52.04 -49.51 8.22
C ALA A 172 -52.48 -48.20 7.57
N ALA A 173 -52.22 -47.07 8.25
CA ALA A 173 -52.33 -45.76 7.64
C ALA A 173 -51.43 -45.74 6.40
N PRO A 174 -51.81 -45.07 5.32
CA PRO A 174 -50.94 -44.93 4.16
C PRO A 174 -49.58 -44.41 4.64
N PRO A 175 -48.51 -44.93 4.09
CA PRO A 175 -47.17 -44.45 4.50
C PRO A 175 -47.10 -42.93 4.38
N PRO A 176 -46.53 -42.23 5.36
CA PRO A 176 -46.42 -40.75 5.30
C PRO A 176 -45.80 -40.37 3.97
N ASP A 177 -46.30 -39.30 3.36
CA ASP A 177 -45.75 -38.75 2.13
C ASP A 177 -44.23 -38.55 2.33
N PRO A 178 -43.42 -39.29 1.60
CA PRO A 178 -41.98 -39.35 1.89
C PRO A 178 -41.27 -38.03 1.68
N ALA A 179 -41.91 -37.04 1.07
CA ALA A 179 -41.37 -35.68 0.91
C ALA A 179 -41.64 -34.76 2.11
N LYS A 180 -42.40 -35.22 3.11
CA LYS A 180 -42.83 -34.39 4.24
C LYS A 180 -42.11 -34.79 5.54
N VAL A 181 -41.83 -33.74 6.34
CA VAL A 181 -41.25 -33.85 7.68
C VAL A 181 -42.04 -33.04 8.68
N VAL A 182 -42.20 -33.54 9.90
CA VAL A 182 -42.86 -32.80 10.98
C VAL A 182 -41.84 -32.45 12.06
N VAL A 183 -41.80 -31.19 12.46
CA VAL A 183 -40.97 -30.68 13.53
C VAL A 183 -41.81 -30.20 14.70
N THR A 184 -41.26 -30.26 15.93
CA THR A 184 -41.99 -29.83 17.14
C THR A 184 -42.24 -28.34 17.19
N GLN A 185 -41.35 -27.52 16.61
CA GLN A 185 -41.44 -26.08 16.62
C GLN A 185 -41.10 -25.52 15.24
N LYS A 186 -41.82 -24.48 14.79
CA LYS A 186 -41.57 -23.84 13.49
C LYS A 186 -40.24 -23.10 13.44
N GLY A 187 -39.88 -22.40 14.52
CA GLY A 187 -38.68 -21.57 14.59
C GLY A 187 -38.55 -20.61 13.42
N GLY A 188 -37.36 -20.57 12.81
CA GLY A 188 -37.05 -19.77 11.62
C GLY A 188 -37.28 -20.48 10.27
N LEU A 189 -37.90 -21.68 10.29
CA LEU A 189 -38.12 -22.49 9.10
C LEU A 189 -39.21 -21.86 8.20
N LYS A 190 -38.91 -21.69 6.93
CA LYS A 190 -39.81 -21.14 5.90
C LYS A 190 -39.39 -21.58 4.50
N THR A 191 -40.21 -21.32 3.50
CA THR A 191 -39.90 -21.58 2.09
C THR A 191 -38.51 -21.04 1.72
N GLY A 192 -37.72 -21.85 1.02
CA GLY A 192 -36.42 -21.48 0.52
C GLY A 192 -35.27 -21.58 1.53
N VAL A 193 -35.54 -22.02 2.77
CA VAL A 193 -34.50 -22.34 3.76
C VAL A 193 -33.90 -23.69 3.47
N TRP A 194 -32.56 -23.78 3.52
CA TRP A 194 -31.83 -25.02 3.41
C TRP A 194 -31.78 -25.75 4.75
N VAL A 195 -32.01 -27.05 4.69
CA VAL A 195 -31.98 -27.95 5.86
C VAL A 195 -31.19 -29.21 5.54
N VAL A 196 -30.62 -29.80 6.58
CA VAL A 196 -29.90 -31.08 6.51
C VAL A 196 -30.63 -32.06 7.40
N LEU A 197 -30.99 -33.22 6.83
CA LEU A 197 -31.54 -34.34 7.59
C LEU A 197 -30.40 -35.20 8.13
N ILE A 198 -30.27 -35.27 9.45
CA ILE A 198 -29.28 -36.05 10.18
C ILE A 198 -29.96 -37.26 10.82
N ARG A 199 -29.49 -38.46 10.53
CA ARG A 199 -30.01 -39.72 11.06
C ARG A 199 -29.57 -39.96 12.49
N ALA A 200 -30.48 -40.34 13.36
CA ALA A 200 -30.18 -40.71 14.74
C ALA A 200 -29.33 -42.00 14.83
N THR A 201 -29.52 -42.91 13.89
CA THR A 201 -28.78 -44.17 13.82
C THR A 201 -27.34 -44.04 13.33
N GLY A 202 -26.96 -42.85 12.84
CA GLY A 202 -25.66 -42.63 12.20
C GLY A 202 -25.45 -43.43 10.89
N VAL A 203 -26.45 -44.13 10.40
CA VAL A 203 -26.41 -44.88 9.16
C VAL A 203 -26.95 -44.04 8.02
N GLY A 204 -26.13 -43.85 7.00
CA GLY A 204 -26.40 -42.99 5.84
C GLY A 204 -25.83 -41.59 5.97
N ASP A 205 -25.50 -41.00 4.82
CA ASP A 205 -24.95 -39.67 4.76
C ASP A 205 -26.04 -38.61 5.03
N PRO A 206 -25.75 -37.53 5.75
CA PRO A 206 -26.63 -36.38 5.89
C PRO A 206 -27.02 -35.82 4.52
N THR A 207 -28.32 -35.58 4.30
CA THR A 207 -28.85 -35.10 3.03
C THR A 207 -29.31 -33.68 3.11
N PHE A 208 -29.00 -32.89 2.07
CA PHE A 208 -29.40 -31.49 1.96
C PHE A 208 -30.75 -31.39 1.24
N HIS A 209 -31.63 -30.59 1.81
CA HIS A 209 -32.96 -30.33 1.24
C HIS A 209 -33.30 -28.84 1.33
N LEU A 210 -34.17 -28.41 0.41
CA LEU A 210 -34.74 -27.08 0.44
C LEU A 210 -36.18 -27.19 0.94
N LEU A 211 -36.60 -26.32 1.86
CA LEU A 211 -38.00 -26.28 2.25
C LEU A 211 -38.84 -25.66 1.12
N ALA A 212 -39.85 -26.40 0.68
CA ALA A 212 -40.72 -26.03 -0.43
C ALA A 212 -41.92 -25.18 -0.01
N ASP A 213 -42.24 -25.17 1.29
CA ASP A 213 -43.37 -24.45 1.87
C ASP A 213 -43.01 -23.76 3.20
N ASP A 214 -43.91 -22.95 3.74
CA ASP A 214 -43.77 -22.24 5.00
C ASP A 214 -44.19 -23.04 6.24
N GLY A 215 -44.51 -24.30 6.06
CA GLY A 215 -44.97 -25.22 7.09
C GLY A 215 -46.39 -24.97 7.55
N SER A 216 -47.18 -26.03 7.64
CA SER A 216 -48.55 -26.05 8.13
C SER A 216 -48.64 -26.81 9.45
N PRO A 217 -49.65 -26.52 10.32
CA PRO A 217 -49.90 -27.32 11.51
C PRO A 217 -50.15 -28.76 11.15
N ALA A 218 -49.43 -29.71 11.80
CA ALA A 218 -49.60 -31.12 11.60
C ALA A 218 -50.64 -31.74 12.53
N ALA A 219 -51.41 -32.73 12.04
CA ALA A 219 -52.45 -33.38 12.82
C ALA A 219 -51.93 -34.05 14.11
N GLN A 220 -50.67 -34.47 14.13
CA GLN A 220 -50.00 -35.09 15.26
C GLN A 220 -49.28 -34.10 16.18
N GLY A 221 -49.52 -32.78 16.00
CA GLY A 221 -48.83 -31.72 16.69
C GLY A 221 -47.50 -31.33 15.98
N GLY A 222 -47.11 -30.06 16.15
CA GLY A 222 -45.97 -29.47 15.47
C GLY A 222 -46.31 -28.90 14.10
N PHE A 223 -45.29 -28.80 13.24
CA PHE A 223 -45.40 -28.18 11.91
C PHE A 223 -44.85 -29.12 10.82
N GLU A 224 -45.64 -29.33 9.77
CA GLU A 224 -45.28 -30.15 8.62
C GLU A 224 -44.66 -29.28 7.51
N PHE A 225 -43.54 -29.71 6.97
CA PHE A 225 -42.81 -29.07 5.87
C PHE A 225 -42.56 -30.05 4.74
N THR A 226 -42.61 -29.56 3.50
CA THR A 226 -42.23 -30.34 2.32
C THR A 226 -40.76 -30.11 1.96
N LEU A 227 -40.02 -31.18 1.73
CA LEU A 227 -38.62 -31.19 1.33
C LEU A 227 -38.47 -31.25 -0.20
N ALA A 228 -37.58 -30.43 -0.75
CA ALA A 228 -37.21 -30.49 -2.17
C ALA A 228 -35.67 -30.63 -2.31
N PRO A 229 -35.15 -31.45 -3.28
CA PRO A 229 -35.89 -32.38 -4.15
C PRO A 229 -36.44 -33.57 -3.39
N ALA A 230 -37.55 -34.11 -3.89
CA ALA A 230 -38.31 -35.17 -3.25
C ALA A 230 -37.84 -36.62 -3.57
N ALA A 231 -36.76 -36.82 -4.31
CA ALA A 231 -36.32 -38.15 -4.72
C ALA A 231 -34.82 -38.42 -4.43
N PRO A 232 -34.49 -39.59 -3.84
CA PRO A 232 -35.38 -40.49 -3.14
C PRO A 232 -35.86 -39.90 -1.81
N ALA A 233 -37.13 -40.11 -1.53
CA ALA A 233 -37.76 -39.60 -0.31
C ALA A 233 -37.03 -40.08 0.95
N PRO A 234 -36.67 -39.20 1.88
CA PRO A 234 -36.02 -39.63 3.10
C PRO A 234 -37.02 -40.35 4.01
N VAL A 235 -36.79 -41.62 4.30
CA VAL A 235 -37.53 -42.32 5.36
C VAL A 235 -37.08 -41.71 6.69
N VAL A 236 -37.97 -41.00 7.37
CA VAL A 236 -37.68 -40.35 8.67
C VAL A 236 -37.86 -41.39 9.77
N ALA A 237 -36.89 -41.52 10.67
CA ALA A 237 -36.92 -42.43 11.82
C ALA A 237 -36.98 -41.64 13.14
N LYS A 238 -37.45 -42.30 14.20
CA LYS A 238 -37.49 -41.72 15.56
C LYS A 238 -36.08 -41.30 16.00
N GLY A 239 -35.93 -40.04 16.40
CA GLY A 239 -34.65 -39.45 16.83
C GLY A 239 -33.84 -38.76 15.71
N ASP A 240 -34.29 -38.82 14.44
CA ASP A 240 -33.70 -38.02 13.38
C ASP A 240 -33.88 -36.53 13.66
N THR A 241 -32.98 -35.73 13.16
CA THR A 241 -32.96 -34.28 13.41
C THR A 241 -32.88 -33.52 12.09
N LEU A 242 -33.73 -32.49 11.97
CA LEU A 242 -33.62 -31.50 10.89
C LEU A 242 -32.76 -30.32 11.36
N VAL A 243 -31.69 -30.06 10.65
CA VAL A 243 -30.78 -28.96 10.97
C VAL A 243 -30.91 -27.86 9.89
N GLN A 244 -31.35 -26.69 10.30
CA GLN A 244 -31.31 -25.51 9.45
C GLN A 244 -29.86 -25.12 9.23
N VAL A 245 -29.49 -24.84 7.99
CA VAL A 245 -28.15 -24.41 7.63
C VAL A 245 -28.14 -23.08 6.90
N ASP A 246 -27.15 -22.29 7.26
CA ASP A 246 -26.68 -21.16 6.45
C ASP A 246 -25.43 -21.59 5.68
N PHE A 247 -25.04 -20.79 4.70
CA PHE A 247 -23.80 -20.98 3.96
C PHE A 247 -22.80 -19.91 4.38
N GLU A 248 -21.57 -20.32 4.60
CA GLU A 248 -20.44 -19.45 4.92
C GLU A 248 -19.40 -19.58 3.82
N ALA A 249 -19.01 -18.43 3.23
CA ALA A 249 -17.86 -18.35 2.34
C ALA A 249 -16.67 -17.79 3.10
N ALA A 250 -15.49 -18.38 2.90
CA ALA A 250 -14.22 -17.87 3.38
C ALA A 250 -13.31 -17.58 2.18
N VAL A 251 -12.92 -16.33 2.03
CA VAL A 251 -11.90 -15.90 1.06
C VAL A 251 -10.60 -15.77 1.82
N ARG A 252 -9.58 -16.53 1.41
CA ARG A 252 -8.27 -16.56 2.06
C ARG A 252 -7.18 -16.20 1.06
N GLU A 253 -6.32 -15.27 1.42
CA GLU A 253 -5.08 -15.02 0.71
C GLU A 253 -3.96 -15.85 1.36
N VAL A 254 -3.21 -16.60 0.54
CA VAL A 254 -2.08 -17.44 0.97
C VAL A 254 -0.85 -17.00 0.19
N SER A 255 -0.36 -15.79 0.47
CA SER A 255 0.86 -15.27 -0.16
C SER A 255 2.10 -15.67 0.63
N ALA A 256 3.19 -15.99 -0.08
CA ALA A 256 4.47 -16.27 0.55
C ALA A 256 5.00 -15.05 1.31
N GLY A 257 5.38 -15.25 2.57
CA GLY A 257 6.00 -14.20 3.39
C GLY A 257 5.05 -13.13 3.96
N ALA A 258 3.72 -13.26 3.73
CA ALA A 258 2.70 -12.38 4.30
C ALA A 258 1.78 -13.11 5.27
N PRO A 259 1.28 -12.45 6.34
CA PRO A 259 0.25 -13.04 7.18
C PRO A 259 -1.00 -13.30 6.36
N PRO A 260 -1.67 -14.48 6.51
CA PRO A 260 -2.87 -14.78 5.75
C PRO A 260 -4.00 -13.81 6.12
N VAL A 261 -4.61 -13.20 5.12
CA VAL A 261 -5.82 -12.39 5.28
C VAL A 261 -7.02 -13.28 4.97
N THR A 262 -8.04 -13.25 5.83
CA THR A 262 -9.27 -14.03 5.64
C THR A 262 -10.48 -13.12 5.79
N GLU A 263 -11.37 -13.15 4.79
CA GLU A 263 -12.71 -12.56 4.87
C GLU A 263 -13.73 -13.69 5.01
N THR A 264 -14.76 -13.50 5.81
CA THR A 264 -15.84 -14.46 6.00
C THR A 264 -17.20 -13.81 5.78
N PHE A 265 -18.07 -14.50 5.05
CA PHE A 265 -19.42 -14.06 4.69
C PHE A 265 -20.40 -15.16 5.02
N ARG A 266 -21.58 -14.81 5.49
CA ARG A 266 -22.62 -15.80 5.85
C ARG A 266 -23.99 -15.36 5.35
N ALA A 267 -24.74 -16.30 4.76
CA ALA A 267 -26.09 -16.07 4.29
C ALA A 267 -26.93 -17.35 4.29
N ALA A 268 -28.24 -17.21 4.28
CA ALA A 268 -29.19 -18.31 4.34
C ALA A 268 -29.23 -19.20 3.07
N ASN A 269 -28.66 -18.72 1.95
CA ASN A 269 -28.56 -19.48 0.70
C ASN A 269 -27.40 -18.95 -0.16
N LEU A 270 -26.96 -19.74 -1.15
CA LEU A 270 -25.82 -19.41 -2.00
C LEU A 270 -26.02 -18.12 -2.82
N LYS A 271 -27.24 -17.79 -3.24
CA LYS A 271 -27.51 -16.55 -3.98
C LYS A 271 -27.31 -15.31 -3.10
N ALA A 272 -27.82 -15.35 -1.87
CA ALA A 272 -27.61 -14.30 -0.89
C ALA A 272 -26.13 -14.22 -0.47
N LEU A 273 -25.45 -15.37 -0.34
CA LEU A 273 -24.03 -15.43 -0.03
C LEU A 273 -23.19 -14.79 -1.15
N ALA A 274 -23.48 -15.10 -2.42
CA ALA A 274 -22.82 -14.50 -3.56
C ALA A 274 -22.98 -12.97 -3.55
N LYS A 275 -24.17 -12.47 -3.23
CA LYS A 275 -24.43 -11.04 -3.10
C LYS A 275 -23.62 -10.42 -1.96
N GLU A 276 -23.60 -11.03 -0.78
CA GLU A 276 -22.79 -10.58 0.36
C GLU A 276 -21.30 -10.50 0.01
N VAL A 277 -20.79 -11.49 -0.73
CA VAL A 277 -19.40 -11.47 -1.19
C VAL A 277 -19.16 -10.31 -2.16
N VAL A 278 -20.03 -10.12 -3.16
CA VAL A 278 -19.89 -9.02 -4.13
C VAL A 278 -19.95 -7.65 -3.46
N ASP A 279 -20.86 -7.48 -2.49
CA ASP A 279 -21.06 -6.17 -1.84
C ASP A 279 -19.93 -5.81 -0.85
N ARG A 280 -19.23 -6.80 -0.29
CA ARG A 280 -18.33 -6.60 0.86
C ARG A 280 -16.91 -7.14 0.72
N SER A 281 -16.64 -8.03 -0.25
CA SER A 281 -15.28 -8.56 -0.42
C SER A 281 -14.37 -7.55 -1.12
N ASN A 282 -13.16 -7.41 -0.59
CA ASN A 282 -12.10 -6.65 -1.23
C ASN A 282 -11.30 -7.50 -2.22
N PHE A 283 -11.46 -8.83 -2.21
CA PHE A 283 -10.59 -9.76 -2.93
C PHE A 283 -11.25 -10.40 -4.14
N VAL A 284 -12.54 -10.74 -4.03
CA VAL A 284 -13.22 -11.49 -5.08
C VAL A 284 -14.61 -10.94 -5.38
N THR A 285 -15.04 -11.14 -6.61
CA THR A 285 -16.43 -11.02 -7.03
C THR A 285 -16.97 -12.40 -7.37
N VAL A 286 -18.28 -12.62 -7.21
CA VAL A 286 -18.91 -13.92 -7.42
C VAL A 286 -20.12 -13.77 -8.33
N THR A 287 -20.09 -14.48 -9.46
CA THR A 287 -21.23 -14.56 -10.38
C THR A 287 -21.86 -15.94 -10.27
N THR A 288 -23.17 -15.98 -10.08
CA THR A 288 -23.93 -17.23 -9.97
C THR A 288 -24.55 -17.58 -11.32
N GLY A 289 -24.51 -18.86 -11.70
CA GLY A 289 -25.22 -19.39 -12.85
C GLY A 289 -26.75 -19.40 -12.68
N ALA A 290 -27.45 -20.03 -13.62
CA ALA A 290 -28.90 -20.15 -13.54
C ALA A 290 -29.35 -20.80 -12.21
N PRO A 291 -30.53 -20.42 -11.66
CA PRO A 291 -30.99 -20.92 -10.34
C PRO A 291 -30.98 -22.45 -10.19
N ALA A 292 -31.26 -23.20 -11.26
CA ALA A 292 -31.18 -24.64 -11.23
C ALA A 292 -29.74 -25.19 -11.07
N ARG A 293 -28.75 -24.52 -11.67
CA ARG A 293 -27.33 -24.86 -11.55
C ARG A 293 -26.77 -24.48 -10.19
N LEU A 294 -27.21 -23.35 -9.65
CA LEU A 294 -26.81 -22.93 -8.30
C LEU A 294 -27.28 -23.92 -7.22
N LYS A 295 -28.44 -24.59 -7.41
CA LYS A 295 -28.90 -25.68 -6.53
C LYS A 295 -28.01 -26.91 -6.64
N ALA A 296 -27.48 -27.21 -7.82
CA ALA A 296 -26.57 -28.32 -8.05
C ALA A 296 -25.18 -28.11 -7.41
N ALA A 297 -24.80 -26.89 -7.13
CA ALA A 297 -23.55 -26.57 -6.40
C ALA A 297 -23.61 -27.00 -4.92
N VAL A 298 -24.82 -27.21 -4.35
CA VAL A 298 -24.98 -27.79 -3.01
C VAL A 298 -25.01 -29.31 -3.16
N PRO A 299 -24.12 -30.07 -2.52
CA PRO A 299 -24.10 -31.52 -2.63
C PRO A 299 -25.39 -32.12 -2.08
N ALA A 300 -25.92 -33.13 -2.74
CA ALA A 300 -27.14 -33.82 -2.28
C ALA A 300 -26.93 -34.50 -0.91
N ALA A 301 -25.72 -35.01 -0.67
CA ALA A 301 -25.35 -35.64 0.61
C ALA A 301 -23.85 -35.45 0.87
N LEU A 302 -23.47 -35.40 2.16
CA LEU A 302 -22.07 -35.40 2.61
C LEU A 302 -21.89 -36.45 3.71
N PRO A 303 -20.75 -37.17 3.73
CA PRO A 303 -20.42 -38.03 4.87
C PRO A 303 -20.43 -37.21 6.17
N PRO A 304 -20.84 -37.78 7.32
CA PRO A 304 -20.88 -37.06 8.60
C PRO A 304 -19.57 -36.38 8.97
N ALA A 305 -18.42 -36.97 8.61
CA ALA A 305 -17.10 -36.41 8.83
C ALA A 305 -16.80 -35.15 7.99
N LYS A 306 -17.56 -34.92 6.92
CA LYS A 306 -17.44 -33.73 6.05
C LYS A 306 -18.57 -32.72 6.22
N LEU A 307 -19.58 -33.04 7.02
CA LEU A 307 -20.65 -32.09 7.32
C LEU A 307 -20.05 -30.84 8.00
N PHE A 308 -20.48 -29.68 7.58
CA PHE A 308 -19.93 -28.38 8.03
C PHE A 308 -18.44 -28.12 7.68
N LYS A 309 -17.81 -28.99 6.90
CA LYS A 309 -16.51 -28.68 6.27
C LYS A 309 -16.71 -28.05 4.90
N PRO A 310 -15.68 -27.39 4.34
CA PRO A 310 -15.79 -26.87 2.98
C PRO A 310 -16.15 -27.96 1.99
N PHE A 311 -17.25 -27.78 1.25
CA PHE A 311 -17.67 -28.64 0.15
C PHE A 311 -17.35 -28.03 -1.23
N ILE A 312 -17.11 -26.70 -1.27
CA ILE A 312 -16.49 -25.99 -2.38
C ILE A 312 -15.14 -25.47 -1.87
N GLY A 313 -14.07 -25.79 -2.56
CA GLY A 313 -12.73 -25.28 -2.30
C GLY A 313 -12.06 -24.95 -3.62
N LEU A 314 -11.94 -23.67 -3.95
CA LEU A 314 -11.40 -23.18 -5.21
C LEU A 314 -10.12 -22.42 -4.95
N THR A 315 -9.08 -22.65 -5.78
CA THR A 315 -7.90 -21.81 -5.87
C THR A 315 -7.96 -21.05 -7.18
N LEU A 316 -7.96 -19.71 -7.11
CA LEU A 316 -8.00 -18.89 -8.30
C LEU A 316 -6.67 -19.03 -9.06
N THR A 317 -6.72 -18.96 -10.39
CA THR A 317 -5.56 -19.17 -11.26
C THR A 317 -5.60 -18.24 -12.47
N LYS A 318 -4.45 -18.13 -13.19
CA LYS A 318 -4.32 -17.37 -14.43
C LYS A 318 -4.52 -15.85 -14.27
N GLY A 319 -4.37 -15.33 -13.05
CA GLY A 319 -4.24 -13.90 -12.86
C GLY A 319 -2.88 -13.44 -13.39
N SER A 320 -2.88 -12.32 -14.10
CA SER A 320 -1.68 -11.66 -14.60
C SER A 320 -1.92 -10.15 -14.57
N ALA A 321 -0.93 -9.39 -14.15
CA ALA A 321 -0.95 -7.94 -14.28
C ALA A 321 -0.39 -7.49 -15.65
N GLY A 322 -0.07 -8.42 -16.53
CA GLY A 322 0.53 -8.11 -17.85
C GLY A 322 1.96 -7.59 -17.74
N GLU A 323 2.71 -7.99 -16.70
CA GLU A 323 4.02 -7.42 -16.33
C GLU A 323 5.05 -7.47 -17.47
N SER A 324 4.93 -8.47 -18.35
CA SER A 324 5.77 -8.58 -19.54
C SER A 324 5.53 -7.46 -20.57
N GLY A 325 4.37 -6.83 -20.54
CA GLY A 325 3.99 -5.70 -21.40
C GLY A 325 4.31 -4.32 -20.82
N LEU A 326 4.85 -4.22 -19.60
CA LEU A 326 5.19 -2.94 -18.98
C LEU A 326 6.22 -2.16 -19.79
N THR A 327 5.95 -0.87 -19.96
CA THR A 327 6.80 0.09 -20.67
C THR A 327 7.19 1.25 -19.76
N ALA A 328 8.17 2.05 -20.17
CA ALA A 328 8.52 3.29 -19.48
C ALA A 328 7.33 4.26 -19.38
N ALA A 329 6.46 4.29 -20.40
CA ALA A 329 5.28 5.16 -20.43
C ALA A 329 4.26 4.82 -19.32
N ASP A 330 4.13 3.54 -18.95
CA ASP A 330 3.24 3.12 -17.84
C ASP A 330 3.72 3.64 -16.49
N TYR A 331 5.05 3.74 -16.30
CA TYR A 331 5.64 4.31 -15.10
C TYR A 331 5.57 5.84 -15.07
N VAL A 332 5.88 6.51 -16.18
CA VAL A 332 5.73 7.97 -16.29
C VAL A 332 4.27 8.36 -16.06
N GLY A 333 3.37 7.62 -16.70
CA GLY A 333 1.93 7.80 -16.56
C GLY A 333 1.38 8.96 -17.39
N LEU A 334 0.10 9.21 -17.19
CA LEU A 334 -0.67 10.23 -17.90
C LEU A 334 -1.29 11.20 -16.89
N ASP A 335 -1.32 12.49 -17.23
CA ASP A 335 -2.10 13.48 -16.50
C ASP A 335 -3.55 13.51 -17.01
N GLY A 336 -4.39 12.69 -16.39
CA GLY A 336 -5.83 12.66 -16.66
C GLY A 336 -6.64 13.62 -15.77
N GLY A 337 -5.98 14.51 -15.03
CA GLY A 337 -6.56 15.35 -13.98
C GLY A 337 -6.68 14.63 -12.64
N SER A 338 -6.99 15.39 -11.57
CA SER A 338 -7.01 14.90 -10.18
C SER A 338 -7.83 13.60 -10.03
N GLY A 339 -7.22 12.61 -9.38
CA GLY A 339 -7.81 11.28 -9.16
C GLY A 339 -7.84 10.36 -10.39
N ARG A 340 -7.41 10.81 -11.56
CA ARG A 340 -7.32 10.02 -12.80
C ARG A 340 -5.90 9.94 -13.35
N ARG A 341 -4.95 10.57 -12.67
CA ARG A 341 -3.53 10.48 -12.99
C ARG A 341 -3.00 9.06 -12.79
N THR A 342 -2.06 8.64 -13.64
CA THR A 342 -1.42 7.32 -13.55
C THR A 342 0.09 7.47 -13.36
N GLY A 343 0.78 6.36 -13.04
CA GLY A 343 2.23 6.35 -12.88
C GLY A 343 2.75 7.42 -11.90
N ILE A 344 3.89 8.02 -12.24
CA ILE A 344 4.55 9.09 -11.46
C ILE A 344 3.65 10.33 -11.36
N GLN A 345 2.91 10.68 -12.42
CA GLN A 345 2.02 11.85 -12.42
C GLN A 345 0.98 11.79 -11.31
N ALA A 346 0.56 10.58 -10.89
CA ALA A 346 -0.42 10.45 -9.82
C ALA A 346 0.08 10.95 -8.45
N LEU A 347 1.38 11.05 -8.22
CA LEU A 347 1.93 11.60 -6.98
C LEU A 347 1.62 13.10 -6.81
N GLU A 348 1.33 13.82 -7.89
CA GLU A 348 0.88 15.22 -7.84
C GLU A 348 -0.45 15.41 -7.10
N ASP A 349 -1.29 14.37 -7.04
CA ASP A 349 -2.55 14.41 -6.29
C ASP A 349 -2.35 14.41 -4.75
N ILE A 350 -1.12 14.26 -4.28
CA ILE A 350 -0.76 14.20 -2.85
C ILE A 350 0.33 15.23 -2.56
N ASP A 351 -0.06 16.33 -1.99
CA ASP A 351 0.80 17.47 -1.64
C ASP A 351 1.82 17.14 -0.55
N GLU A 352 1.43 16.33 0.41
CA GLU A 352 2.28 15.93 1.55
C GLU A 352 3.53 15.12 1.18
N VAL A 353 3.71 14.70 -0.09
CA VAL A 353 4.83 13.86 -0.51
C VAL A 353 6.10 14.66 -0.71
N ALA A 354 7.04 14.56 0.22
CA ALA A 354 8.34 15.24 0.17
C ALA A 354 9.47 14.42 -0.48
N MET A 355 9.30 13.10 -0.62
CA MET A 355 10.31 12.20 -1.18
C MET A 355 9.69 11.21 -2.15
N CYS A 356 10.34 10.94 -3.29
CA CYS A 356 9.83 10.05 -4.32
C CYS A 356 10.85 9.00 -4.76
N ALA A 357 10.36 7.80 -5.13
CA ALA A 357 11.16 6.79 -5.83
C ALA A 357 10.31 5.91 -6.75
N VAL A 358 10.99 5.33 -7.73
CA VAL A 358 10.48 4.23 -8.57
C VAL A 358 11.43 3.05 -8.38
N PRO A 359 11.24 2.24 -7.33
CA PRO A 359 12.21 1.24 -6.91
C PRO A 359 12.45 0.16 -7.96
N GLY A 360 13.74 -0.15 -8.20
CA GLY A 360 14.15 -1.18 -9.14
C GLY A 360 14.04 -0.78 -10.61
N VAL A 361 13.89 0.50 -10.90
CA VAL A 361 13.83 1.04 -12.26
C VAL A 361 14.98 2.01 -12.48
N TRP A 362 15.80 1.73 -13.51
CA TRP A 362 16.92 2.58 -13.94
C TRP A 362 16.79 2.97 -15.42
N ASN A 363 15.60 2.80 -16.01
CA ASN A 363 15.29 3.25 -17.35
C ASN A 363 15.34 4.78 -17.44
N GLY A 364 16.12 5.33 -18.37
CA GLY A 364 16.34 6.77 -18.50
C GLY A 364 15.05 7.58 -18.63
N THR A 365 14.09 7.14 -19.45
CA THR A 365 12.80 7.84 -19.61
C THR A 365 12.01 7.93 -18.31
N VAL A 366 12.03 6.87 -17.49
CA VAL A 366 11.33 6.87 -16.20
C VAL A 366 12.03 7.79 -15.20
N LEU A 367 13.36 7.76 -15.16
CA LEU A 367 14.14 8.63 -14.29
C LEU A 367 14.00 10.11 -14.66
N ASP A 368 14.03 10.43 -15.95
CA ASP A 368 13.78 11.79 -16.46
C ASP A 368 12.35 12.25 -16.10
N GLY A 369 11.38 11.35 -16.22
CA GLY A 369 10.01 11.61 -15.79
C GLY A 369 9.90 11.91 -14.29
N LEU A 370 10.62 11.16 -13.44
CA LEU A 370 10.64 11.40 -12.00
C LEU A 370 11.36 12.70 -11.62
N ILE A 371 12.50 12.98 -12.26
CA ILE A 371 13.25 14.23 -12.06
C ILE A 371 12.42 15.43 -12.50
N THR A 372 11.79 15.35 -13.66
CA THR A 372 10.89 16.39 -14.19
C THR A 372 9.73 16.64 -13.23
N HIS A 373 9.10 15.59 -12.72
CA HIS A 373 8.03 15.70 -11.73
C HIS A 373 8.50 16.46 -10.47
N CYS A 374 9.64 16.10 -9.90
CA CYS A 374 10.20 16.78 -8.72
C CYS A 374 10.61 18.23 -9.02
N THR A 375 11.07 18.52 -10.24
CA THR A 375 11.48 19.87 -10.64
C THR A 375 10.28 20.78 -10.88
N THR A 376 9.24 20.25 -11.53
CA THR A 376 8.03 21.02 -11.86
C THR A 376 7.22 21.39 -10.62
N LEU A 377 7.05 20.47 -9.68
CA LEU A 377 6.33 20.73 -8.43
C LEU A 377 7.16 21.56 -7.45
N GLY A 378 8.47 21.37 -7.41
CA GLY A 378 9.37 22.21 -6.63
C GLY A 378 9.46 21.85 -5.13
N ASP A 379 8.64 20.94 -4.62
CA ASP A 379 8.42 20.60 -3.21
C ASP A 379 9.07 19.26 -2.78
N ARG A 380 9.49 18.42 -3.71
CA ARG A 380 9.91 17.03 -3.44
C ARG A 380 11.28 16.68 -3.99
N PHE A 381 11.84 15.58 -3.45
CA PHE A 381 13.17 15.08 -3.75
C PHE A 381 13.16 13.61 -4.14
N ALA A 382 13.85 13.23 -5.22
CA ALA A 382 13.92 11.85 -5.70
C ALA A 382 15.12 11.08 -5.18
N VAL A 383 14.94 9.79 -4.91
CA VAL A 383 16.05 8.83 -4.66
C VAL A 383 16.05 7.81 -5.79
N LEU A 384 17.13 7.76 -6.56
CA LEU A 384 17.25 6.99 -7.78
C LEU A 384 18.03 5.69 -7.53
N ASP A 385 17.66 4.67 -8.28
CA ASP A 385 18.39 3.40 -8.37
C ASP A 385 19.18 3.35 -9.68
N GLY A 386 20.43 2.91 -9.61
CA GLY A 386 21.24 2.61 -10.78
C GLY A 386 21.10 1.15 -11.22
N PRO A 387 21.79 0.72 -12.29
CA PRO A 387 21.81 -0.67 -12.72
C PRO A 387 22.33 -1.61 -11.63
N PRO A 388 21.68 -2.79 -11.39
CA PRO A 388 22.00 -3.64 -10.24
C PRO A 388 23.38 -4.29 -10.28
N ASN A 389 23.89 -4.57 -11.47
CA ASN A 389 25.16 -5.25 -11.69
C ASN A 389 26.25 -4.32 -12.27
N ALA A 390 26.05 -2.99 -12.19
CA ALA A 390 27.04 -2.04 -12.66
C ALA A 390 28.33 -2.18 -11.82
N ASP A 391 29.46 -2.15 -12.50
CA ASP A 391 30.77 -1.91 -11.87
C ASP A 391 30.99 -0.39 -11.68
N LEU A 392 32.20 -0.02 -11.26
CA LEU A 392 32.52 1.38 -10.98
C LEU A 392 32.48 2.27 -12.22
N GLU A 393 32.85 1.74 -13.37
CA GLU A 393 32.81 2.46 -14.65
C GLU A 393 31.35 2.59 -15.11
N GLY A 394 30.61 1.49 -15.13
CA GLY A 394 29.22 1.47 -15.55
C GLY A 394 28.30 2.37 -14.72
N ILE A 395 28.51 2.46 -13.38
CA ILE A 395 27.70 3.39 -12.56
C ILE A 395 28.09 4.85 -12.78
N ARG A 396 29.34 5.15 -13.12
CA ARG A 396 29.78 6.50 -13.47
C ARG A 396 29.24 6.93 -14.82
N ASP A 397 29.26 6.05 -15.82
CA ASP A 397 28.66 6.29 -17.14
C ASP A 397 27.16 6.50 -17.04
N PHE A 398 26.49 5.68 -16.24
CA PHE A 398 25.08 5.88 -15.94
C PHE A 398 24.80 7.25 -15.30
N ARG A 399 25.61 7.66 -14.33
CA ARG A 399 25.48 8.99 -13.67
C ARG A 399 25.72 10.14 -14.66
N ALA A 400 26.62 9.99 -15.63
CA ALA A 400 26.97 11.06 -16.56
C ALA A 400 25.78 11.57 -17.39
N ALA A 401 24.73 10.76 -17.54
CA ALA A 401 23.50 11.14 -18.22
C ALA A 401 22.52 11.93 -17.32
N LEU A 402 22.80 12.07 -16.02
CA LEU A 402 21.89 12.66 -15.04
C LEU A 402 22.51 13.93 -14.43
N SER A 403 21.83 15.07 -14.51
CA SER A 403 22.25 16.31 -13.82
C SER A 403 21.03 16.99 -13.21
N THR A 404 20.95 17.01 -11.88
CA THR A 404 19.83 17.64 -11.14
C THR A 404 20.18 17.84 -9.68
N ASP A 405 19.67 18.91 -9.08
CA ASP A 405 19.71 19.13 -7.63
C ASP A 405 18.54 18.48 -6.88
N ARG A 406 17.58 17.90 -7.62
CA ARG A 406 16.34 17.31 -7.07
C ARG A 406 16.42 15.79 -6.88
N ALA A 407 17.60 15.18 -7.08
CA ALA A 407 17.76 13.75 -6.90
C ALA A 407 19.12 13.36 -6.33
N ALA A 408 19.19 12.17 -5.74
CA ALA A 408 20.41 11.50 -5.29
C ALA A 408 20.45 10.05 -5.77
N LEU A 409 21.65 9.59 -6.16
CA LEU A 409 21.93 8.23 -6.62
C LEU A 409 22.79 7.50 -5.58
N TYR A 410 22.42 6.24 -5.28
CA TYR A 410 23.12 5.39 -4.33
C TYR A 410 23.61 4.10 -4.95
N TYR A 411 24.80 3.66 -4.53
CA TYR A 411 25.48 2.47 -5.02
C TYR A 411 26.31 1.80 -3.89
N PRO A 412 26.40 0.48 -3.83
CA PRO A 412 25.77 -0.55 -4.67
C PRO A 412 24.36 -0.92 -4.23
N TRP A 413 23.73 -1.87 -4.95
CA TRP A 413 22.51 -2.52 -4.52
C TRP A 413 22.68 -3.30 -3.23
N LEU A 414 21.55 -3.65 -2.59
CA LEU A 414 21.49 -4.33 -1.30
C LEU A 414 21.20 -5.82 -1.49
N ARG A 415 21.67 -6.62 -0.53
CA ARG A 415 21.27 -8.02 -0.35
C ARG A 415 20.46 -8.13 0.93
N VAL A 416 19.21 -8.56 0.78
CA VAL A 416 18.25 -8.70 1.88
C VAL A 416 17.86 -10.16 2.05
N PRO A 417 17.38 -10.58 3.23
CA PRO A 417 16.78 -11.91 3.38
C PRO A 417 15.64 -12.10 2.38
N ASP A 418 15.63 -13.23 1.69
CA ASP A 418 14.55 -13.52 0.75
C ASP A 418 13.22 -13.70 1.49
N PRO A 419 12.18 -12.92 1.17
CA PRO A 419 10.88 -13.04 1.83
C PRO A 419 10.15 -14.35 1.52
N GLY A 420 10.50 -15.03 0.42
CA GLY A 420 10.02 -16.37 0.08
C GLY A 420 10.67 -17.50 0.89
N GLY A 421 11.64 -17.16 1.76
CA GLY A 421 12.35 -18.14 2.61
C GLY A 421 13.46 -18.91 1.88
N ALA A 422 13.85 -18.51 0.67
CA ALA A 422 15.00 -19.11 0.00
C ALA A 422 16.29 -18.80 0.76
N THR A 423 17.25 -19.73 0.71
CA THR A 423 18.58 -19.57 1.36
C THR A 423 19.42 -18.49 0.67
N ALA A 424 19.20 -18.26 -0.63
CA ALA A 424 19.91 -17.24 -1.39
C ALA A 424 19.32 -15.86 -1.09
N PRO A 425 20.18 -14.83 -0.89
CA PRO A 425 19.73 -13.46 -0.68
C PRO A 425 18.97 -12.92 -1.88
N ALA A 426 17.93 -12.12 -1.62
CA ALA A 426 17.27 -11.33 -2.64
C ALA A 426 18.04 -10.02 -2.88
N ALA A 427 18.16 -9.60 -4.16
CA ALA A 427 18.67 -8.28 -4.50
C ALA A 427 17.58 -7.23 -4.31
N ALA A 428 17.88 -6.18 -3.56
CA ALA A 428 16.96 -5.07 -3.33
C ALA A 428 17.54 -3.74 -3.81
N PRO A 429 16.72 -2.87 -4.42
CA PRO A 429 17.16 -1.53 -4.79
C PRO A 429 17.39 -0.70 -3.54
N PRO A 430 18.40 0.18 -3.51
CA PRO A 430 18.69 0.99 -2.33
C PRO A 430 17.63 2.06 -2.02
N SER A 431 16.92 2.58 -3.02
CA SER A 431 16.01 3.72 -2.88
C SER A 431 15.02 3.59 -1.72
N GLY A 432 14.35 2.43 -1.58
CA GLY A 432 13.39 2.21 -0.50
C GLY A 432 14.02 2.31 0.89
N HIS A 433 15.16 1.66 1.09
CA HIS A 433 15.88 1.70 2.36
C HIS A 433 16.38 3.12 2.66
N LEU A 434 16.88 3.82 1.64
CA LEU A 434 17.43 5.18 1.78
C LEU A 434 16.36 6.20 2.13
N ILE A 435 15.20 6.15 1.47
CA ILE A 435 14.07 7.02 1.84
C ILE A 435 13.63 6.74 3.30
N GLY A 436 13.68 5.49 3.76
CA GLY A 436 13.45 5.16 5.16
C GLY A 436 14.51 5.76 6.10
N VAL A 437 15.79 5.74 5.70
CA VAL A 437 16.88 6.43 6.43
C VAL A 437 16.67 7.95 6.45
N TYR A 438 16.26 8.54 5.34
CA TYR A 438 15.93 9.98 5.27
C TYR A 438 14.81 10.31 6.25
N ALA A 439 13.69 9.61 6.17
CA ALA A 439 12.55 9.81 7.05
C ALA A 439 12.93 9.69 8.54
N ARG A 440 13.71 8.68 8.90
CA ARG A 440 14.22 8.52 10.26
C ARG A 440 15.13 9.69 10.68
N THR A 441 16.05 10.10 9.81
CA THR A 441 16.97 11.19 10.10
C THR A 441 16.22 12.50 10.31
N ASP A 442 15.22 12.78 9.48
CA ASP A 442 14.38 13.96 9.59
C ASP A 442 13.64 14.03 10.93
N VAL A 443 13.04 12.89 11.35
CA VAL A 443 12.31 12.80 12.63
C VAL A 443 13.24 12.91 13.84
N GLU A 444 14.42 12.24 13.79
CA GLU A 444 15.34 12.19 14.93
C GLU A 444 16.22 13.45 15.06
N ARG A 445 16.59 14.08 13.95
CA ARG A 445 17.63 15.11 13.90
C ARG A 445 17.27 16.36 13.09
N GLY A 446 16.17 16.32 12.33
CA GLY A 446 15.77 17.39 11.42
C GLY A 446 16.34 17.22 10.00
N VAL A 447 15.66 17.82 9.01
CA VAL A 447 15.97 17.75 7.57
C VAL A 447 17.36 18.30 7.21
N HIS A 448 17.88 19.23 8.01
CA HIS A 448 19.21 19.85 7.85
C HIS A 448 20.37 18.86 8.12
N LYS A 449 20.12 17.76 8.83
CA LYS A 449 21.12 16.72 9.06
C LYS A 449 21.26 15.84 7.81
N ALA A 450 22.46 15.77 7.24
CA ALA A 450 22.74 14.86 6.13
C ALA A 450 22.37 13.40 6.48
N PRO A 451 21.59 12.67 5.66
CA PRO A 451 21.20 11.29 5.90
C PRO A 451 22.36 10.32 5.61
N ALA A 452 23.51 10.60 6.17
CA ALA A 452 24.74 9.83 6.03
C ALA A 452 25.35 9.48 7.39
N ASN A 453 26.28 8.54 7.37
CA ASN A 453 26.85 7.88 8.55
C ASN A 453 25.77 7.19 9.40
N THR A 454 24.76 6.66 8.75
CA THR A 454 23.61 6.01 9.38
C THR A 454 23.57 4.53 8.99
N VAL A 455 23.24 3.66 9.93
CA VAL A 455 23.17 2.21 9.73
C VAL A 455 21.96 1.86 8.87
N LEU A 456 22.18 1.01 7.85
CA LEU A 456 21.13 0.36 7.07
C LEU A 456 20.57 -0.84 7.84
N ARG A 457 19.27 -0.90 7.97
CA ARG A 457 18.52 -2.01 8.60
C ARG A 457 17.88 -2.87 7.53
N GLY A 458 17.55 -4.12 7.87
CA GLY A 458 16.89 -5.05 6.94
C GLY A 458 17.81 -5.67 5.89
N VAL A 459 19.11 -5.39 5.93
CA VAL A 459 20.14 -5.98 5.05
C VAL A 459 20.86 -7.14 5.76
N ILE A 460 21.44 -8.07 4.99
CA ILE A 460 22.16 -9.22 5.56
C ILE A 460 23.45 -8.74 6.23
N PRO A 461 23.69 -9.10 7.51
CA PRO A 461 24.90 -8.69 8.20
C PRO A 461 26.18 -9.17 7.49
N GLY A 462 27.14 -8.30 7.32
CA GLY A 462 28.45 -8.60 6.69
C GLY A 462 28.43 -8.65 5.17
N THR A 463 27.41 -9.23 4.55
CA THR A 463 27.33 -9.44 3.09
C THR A 463 26.13 -8.72 2.44
N GLY A 464 25.55 -7.76 3.14
CA GLY A 464 24.31 -7.06 2.72
C GLY A 464 24.48 -6.04 1.60
N LEU A 465 25.68 -5.91 1.02
CA LEU A 465 25.93 -5.06 -0.15
C LEU A 465 26.27 -5.93 -1.36
N ALA A 466 25.83 -5.53 -2.55
CA ALA A 466 26.11 -6.24 -3.79
C ALA A 466 27.60 -6.17 -4.18
N ALA A 467 28.28 -5.08 -3.79
CA ALA A 467 29.72 -4.90 -3.93
C ALA A 467 30.31 -4.22 -2.69
N ASP A 468 31.51 -4.56 -2.31
CA ASP A 468 32.25 -3.90 -1.24
C ASP A 468 33.02 -2.71 -1.83
N ILE A 469 32.77 -1.52 -1.30
CA ILE A 469 33.37 -0.27 -1.77
C ILE A 469 34.52 0.10 -0.83
N THR A 470 35.72 0.11 -1.38
CA THR A 470 36.95 0.56 -0.68
C THR A 470 36.99 2.10 -0.63
N ARG A 471 37.94 2.63 0.17
CA ARG A 471 38.17 4.08 0.22
C ARG A 471 38.57 4.66 -1.14
N ARG A 472 39.47 3.96 -1.86
CA ARG A 472 39.93 4.40 -3.19
C ARG A 472 38.84 4.42 -4.23
N GLU A 473 37.94 3.44 -4.20
CA GLU A 473 36.80 3.38 -5.09
C GLU A 473 35.79 4.49 -4.76
N GLN A 474 35.59 4.80 -3.49
CA GLN A 474 34.78 5.93 -3.09
C GLN A 474 35.37 7.28 -3.54
N ASP A 475 36.69 7.42 -3.54
CA ASP A 475 37.36 8.63 -4.05
C ASP A 475 37.07 8.86 -5.55
N LEU A 476 36.71 7.80 -6.29
CA LEU A 476 36.27 7.88 -7.69
C LEU A 476 34.78 8.18 -7.85
N LEU A 477 33.93 7.77 -6.88
CA LEU A 477 32.47 7.91 -6.94
C LEU A 477 31.99 9.26 -6.40
N ASN A 478 32.55 9.66 -5.26
CA ASN A 478 32.06 10.83 -4.51
C ASN A 478 32.11 12.16 -5.28
N PRO A 479 33.18 12.47 -6.06
CA PRO A 479 33.23 13.70 -6.86
C PRO A 479 32.10 13.80 -7.90
N HIS A 480 31.58 12.63 -8.34
CA HIS A 480 30.49 12.56 -9.31
C HIS A 480 29.10 12.53 -8.66
N GLY A 481 28.97 12.76 -7.34
CA GLY A 481 27.69 12.72 -6.64
C GLY A 481 27.08 11.31 -6.49
N ILE A 482 27.88 10.24 -6.68
CA ILE A 482 27.44 8.87 -6.45
C ILE A 482 27.68 8.53 -4.97
N ASN A 483 26.60 8.31 -4.23
CA ASN A 483 26.67 8.08 -2.80
C ASN A 483 26.95 6.60 -2.49
N ALA A 484 28.12 6.32 -1.89
CA ALA A 484 28.52 4.96 -1.59
C ALA A 484 27.78 4.41 -0.36
N LEU A 485 27.36 3.15 -0.45
CA LEU A 485 26.96 2.32 0.68
C LEU A 485 28.17 1.45 1.05
N ARG A 486 28.59 1.46 2.33
CA ARG A 486 29.81 0.79 2.74
C ARG A 486 29.62 -0.07 3.98
N ALA A 487 30.33 -1.18 4.02
CA ALA A 487 30.44 -2.02 5.21
C ALA A 487 31.65 -1.60 6.05
N PHE A 488 31.44 -1.42 7.35
CA PHE A 488 32.50 -1.11 8.30
C PHE A 488 32.59 -2.20 9.35
N PRO A 489 33.81 -2.67 9.66
CA PRO A 489 34.02 -3.61 10.76
C PRO A 489 33.41 -3.07 12.06
N ASN A 490 32.61 -3.87 12.75
CA ASN A 490 31.92 -3.54 14.02
C ASN A 490 30.89 -2.39 13.96
N LEU A 491 30.72 -1.72 12.83
CA LEU A 491 29.77 -0.62 12.67
C LEU A 491 28.63 -0.94 11.68
N GLY A 492 28.71 -2.08 11.00
CA GLY A 492 27.72 -2.56 10.03
C GLY A 492 27.74 -1.80 8.69
N GLN A 493 26.70 -2.05 7.87
CA GLN A 493 26.52 -1.36 6.60
C GLN A 493 25.95 0.04 6.84
N ARG A 494 26.55 1.04 6.22
CA ARG A 494 26.19 2.45 6.41
C ARG A 494 26.06 3.19 5.10
N VAL A 495 25.19 4.18 5.12
CA VAL A 495 25.14 5.24 4.12
C VAL A 495 26.38 6.12 4.29
N TRP A 496 27.23 6.22 3.26
CA TRP A 496 28.51 6.92 3.35
C TRP A 496 28.66 8.03 2.30
N GLY A 497 27.56 8.68 1.98
CA GLY A 497 27.47 9.83 1.09
C GLY A 497 26.10 10.47 1.18
N ALA A 498 26.02 11.77 0.92
CA ALA A 498 24.79 12.56 0.88
C ALA A 498 24.91 13.72 -0.10
N ARG A 499 25.32 13.42 -1.34
CA ARG A 499 25.40 14.37 -2.43
C ARG A 499 24.23 14.21 -3.39
N THR A 500 23.79 15.32 -3.95
CA THR A 500 22.84 15.37 -5.05
C THR A 500 23.55 15.04 -6.36
N LEU A 501 22.78 14.97 -7.44
CA LEU A 501 23.30 14.84 -8.81
C LEU A 501 23.58 16.22 -9.45
N SER A 502 23.69 17.29 -8.66
CA SER A 502 23.96 18.63 -9.15
C SER A 502 25.44 18.82 -9.45
N ASP A 503 25.71 19.50 -10.56
CA ASP A 503 27.05 20.00 -10.90
C ASP A 503 27.30 21.39 -10.28
N ASP A 504 26.26 22.05 -9.74
CA ASP A 504 26.37 23.31 -8.99
C ASP A 504 26.74 23.01 -7.52
N THR A 505 27.89 23.51 -7.10
CA THR A 505 28.42 23.33 -5.73
C THR A 505 27.53 23.87 -4.64
N ARG A 506 26.65 24.83 -4.93
CA ARG A 506 25.65 25.37 -3.97
C ARG A 506 24.62 24.32 -3.59
N TRP A 507 24.25 23.45 -4.52
CA TRP A 507 23.25 22.41 -4.37
C TRP A 507 23.83 21.00 -4.25
N GLN A 508 25.12 20.91 -3.96
CA GLN A 508 25.83 19.63 -3.91
C GLN A 508 25.33 18.66 -2.83
N TYR A 509 24.75 19.14 -1.74
CA TYR A 509 24.38 18.33 -0.60
C TYR A 509 22.87 18.14 -0.47
N VAL A 510 22.48 16.88 -0.23
CA VAL A 510 21.08 16.47 -0.06
C VAL A 510 20.38 17.23 1.06
N ASN A 511 21.02 17.37 2.21
CA ASN A 511 20.43 18.07 3.35
C ASN A 511 20.23 19.56 3.08
N VAL A 512 21.14 20.21 2.33
CA VAL A 512 20.99 21.62 1.96
C VAL A 512 19.80 21.78 1.03
N ARG A 513 19.72 20.99 -0.07
CA ARG A 513 18.58 21.08 -1.00
C ARG A 513 17.26 20.78 -0.31
N ARG A 514 17.20 19.72 0.51
CA ARG A 514 15.97 19.35 1.22
C ARG A 514 15.56 20.37 2.29
N LEU A 515 16.52 21.04 2.92
CA LEU A 515 16.25 22.15 3.83
C LEU A 515 15.56 23.31 3.08
N PHE A 516 16.03 23.64 1.87
CA PHE A 516 15.38 24.68 1.07
C PHE A 516 13.98 24.27 0.64
N LEU A 517 13.76 23.01 0.20
CA LEU A 517 12.41 22.50 -0.09
C LEU A 517 11.48 22.64 1.11
N PHE A 518 11.96 22.31 2.30
CA PHE A 518 11.20 22.46 3.54
C PHE A 518 10.84 23.90 3.84
N ILE A 519 11.78 24.84 3.65
CA ILE A 519 11.55 26.27 3.90
C ILE A 519 10.59 26.84 2.85
N GLU A 520 10.83 26.55 1.57
CA GLU A 520 10.03 26.99 0.42
C GLU A 520 8.57 26.57 0.62
N GLU A 521 8.31 25.27 0.87
CA GLU A 521 6.98 24.71 1.04
C GLU A 521 6.29 25.21 2.32
N SER A 522 7.02 25.30 3.44
CA SER A 522 6.45 25.82 4.70
C SER A 522 6.01 27.29 4.56
N ILE A 523 6.76 28.09 3.81
CA ILE A 523 6.40 29.48 3.55
C ILE A 523 5.20 29.56 2.62
N ASP A 524 5.15 28.74 1.56
CA ASP A 524 4.03 28.71 0.62
C ASP A 524 2.72 28.38 1.35
N GLU A 525 2.66 27.23 2.05
CA GLU A 525 1.47 26.84 2.82
C GLU A 525 1.12 27.87 3.91
N GLY A 526 2.14 28.40 4.60
CA GLY A 526 1.96 29.30 5.73
C GLY A 526 1.48 30.71 5.32
N LEU A 527 1.62 31.09 4.05
CA LEU A 527 1.23 32.39 3.53
C LEU A 527 -0.06 32.38 2.68
N GLN A 528 -0.76 31.27 2.54
CA GLN A 528 -2.01 31.16 1.76
C GLN A 528 -3.05 32.22 2.17
N TRP A 529 -3.05 32.65 3.42
CA TRP A 529 -3.95 33.68 3.93
C TRP A 529 -3.67 35.10 3.37
N VAL A 530 -2.49 35.33 2.77
CA VAL A 530 -2.11 36.63 2.21
C VAL A 530 -2.86 36.93 0.91
N VAL A 531 -3.26 35.86 0.22
CA VAL A 531 -3.94 35.95 -1.08
C VAL A 531 -5.29 36.66 -0.92
N PHE A 532 -5.51 37.68 -1.76
CA PHE A 532 -6.67 38.60 -1.73
C PHE A 532 -6.73 39.59 -0.54
N GLU A 533 -5.72 39.62 0.33
CA GLU A 533 -5.61 40.71 1.32
C GLU A 533 -5.22 42.05 0.66
N PRO A 534 -5.58 43.21 1.23
CA PRO A 534 -5.17 44.52 0.70
C PRO A 534 -3.65 44.67 0.67
N ASN A 535 -3.08 44.85 -0.53
CA ASN A 535 -1.63 44.94 -0.75
C ASN A 535 -1.07 46.29 -0.27
N ALA A 536 -0.80 46.40 1.02
CA ALA A 536 -0.35 47.61 1.70
C ALA A 536 0.71 47.30 2.77
N GLU A 537 1.37 48.34 3.27
CA GLU A 537 2.50 48.27 4.22
C GLU A 537 2.18 47.44 5.48
N GLN A 538 0.94 47.45 5.95
CA GLN A 538 0.51 46.63 7.09
C GLN A 538 0.55 45.14 6.79
N LEU A 539 0.13 44.71 5.58
CA LEU A 539 0.23 43.33 5.13
C LEU A 539 1.68 42.92 5.01
N TRP A 540 2.53 43.76 4.38
CA TRP A 540 3.95 43.46 4.21
C TRP A 540 4.68 43.26 5.54
N ALA A 541 4.37 44.11 6.54
CA ALA A 541 4.90 43.95 7.89
C ALA A 541 4.48 42.62 8.53
N SER A 542 3.21 42.19 8.35
CA SER A 542 2.69 40.94 8.88
C SER A 542 3.34 39.73 8.22
N VAL A 543 3.52 39.75 6.88
CA VAL A 543 4.21 38.70 6.11
C VAL A 543 5.66 38.59 6.58
N ARG A 544 6.41 39.71 6.61
CA ARG A 544 7.79 39.75 7.08
C ARG A 544 7.92 39.19 8.50
N GLN A 545 7.02 39.58 9.41
CA GLN A 545 7.03 39.11 10.79
C GLN A 545 6.75 37.60 10.89
N SER A 546 5.80 37.06 10.11
CA SER A 546 5.48 35.62 10.09
C SER A 546 6.67 34.80 9.59
N ILE A 547 7.28 35.19 8.45
CA ILE A 547 8.47 34.51 7.91
C ILE A 547 9.65 34.62 8.87
N THR A 548 9.91 35.79 9.47
CA THR A 548 10.99 35.98 10.44
C THR A 548 10.81 35.09 11.66
N ALA A 549 9.60 34.97 12.20
CA ALA A 549 9.30 34.08 13.33
C ALA A 549 9.55 32.62 12.99
N PHE A 550 9.14 32.19 11.80
CA PHE A 550 9.38 30.84 11.31
C PHE A 550 10.88 30.56 11.14
N LEU A 551 11.62 31.40 10.43
CA LEU A 551 13.06 31.24 10.21
C LEU A 551 13.86 31.31 11.50
N THR A 552 13.42 32.11 12.50
CA THR A 552 14.00 32.09 13.84
C THR A 552 13.88 30.73 14.49
N THR A 553 12.72 30.04 14.33
CA THR A 553 12.52 28.66 14.82
C THR A 553 13.45 27.69 14.09
N VAL A 554 13.58 27.81 12.76
CA VAL A 554 14.50 27.00 11.94
C VAL A 554 15.95 27.21 12.34
N TRP A 555 16.36 28.46 12.60
CA TRP A 555 17.70 28.79 13.10
C TRP A 555 17.97 28.18 14.49
N HIS A 556 17.03 28.32 15.43
CA HIS A 556 17.15 27.70 16.76
C HIS A 556 17.26 26.18 16.72
N SER A 557 16.72 25.52 15.70
CA SER A 557 16.92 24.08 15.49
C SER A 557 18.33 23.69 15.04
N GLY A 558 19.19 24.67 14.75
CA GLY A 558 20.55 24.47 14.26
C GLY A 558 20.65 24.22 12.75
N ALA A 559 19.59 24.49 12.00
CA ALA A 559 19.54 24.29 10.55
C ALA A 559 20.23 25.41 9.75
N LEU A 560 20.31 26.60 10.33
CA LEU A 560 20.95 27.76 9.72
C LEU A 560 22.23 28.12 10.47
N ALA A 561 23.23 28.59 9.72
CA ALA A 561 24.51 29.06 10.22
C ALA A 561 24.38 30.50 10.79
N GLY A 562 25.31 30.90 11.66
CA GLY A 562 25.36 32.22 12.27
C GLY A 562 25.07 32.19 13.77
N THR A 563 25.68 33.11 14.50
CA THR A 563 25.52 33.28 15.95
C THR A 563 24.35 34.18 16.30
N THR A 564 23.91 35.01 15.35
CA THR A 564 22.74 35.87 15.46
C THR A 564 21.76 35.59 14.31
N PRO A 565 20.48 35.96 14.47
CA PRO A 565 19.48 35.80 13.40
C PRO A 565 19.86 36.55 12.12
N GLU A 566 20.47 37.72 12.24
CA GLU A 566 20.88 38.57 11.12
C GLU A 566 21.99 37.93 10.27
N GLU A 567 22.82 37.06 10.87
CA GLU A 567 23.82 36.30 10.15
C GLU A 567 23.21 35.05 9.49
N ALA A 568 22.10 34.53 10.03
CA ALA A 568 21.49 33.28 9.62
C ALA A 568 20.49 33.46 8.47
N PHE A 569 19.73 34.53 8.48
CA PHE A 569 18.75 34.82 7.43
C PHE A 569 18.41 36.31 7.31
N HIS A 570 17.87 36.68 6.16
CA HIS A 570 17.34 38.00 5.88
C HIS A 570 15.97 37.90 5.21
N VAL A 571 15.03 38.77 5.63
CA VAL A 571 13.67 38.84 5.07
C VAL A 571 13.37 40.29 4.73
N ALA A 572 13.17 40.56 3.45
CA ALA A 572 12.75 41.86 2.95
C ALA A 572 11.37 41.76 2.29
N CYS A 573 10.44 42.59 2.73
CA CYS A 573 9.12 42.72 2.13
C CYS A 573 8.65 44.15 2.37
N ASP A 574 9.03 45.04 1.46
CA ASP A 574 8.79 46.49 1.55
C ASP A 574 8.93 47.14 0.16
N ARG A 575 8.99 48.47 0.14
CA ARG A 575 9.13 49.24 -1.12
C ARG A 575 10.47 49.04 -1.85
N THR A 576 11.43 48.38 -1.25
CA THR A 576 12.70 48.05 -1.92
C THR A 576 12.58 46.79 -2.76
N THR A 577 11.64 45.87 -2.43
CA THR A 577 11.37 44.62 -3.15
C THR A 577 10.26 44.74 -4.19
N MET A 578 9.45 45.82 -4.14
CA MET A 578 8.29 46.03 -5.01
C MET A 578 8.32 47.42 -5.66
N THR A 579 8.03 47.46 -6.96
CA THR A 579 7.82 48.68 -7.71
C THR A 579 6.33 49.08 -7.68
N GLU A 580 6.03 50.35 -8.03
CA GLU A 580 4.64 50.81 -8.17
C GLU A 580 3.87 49.99 -9.25
N ASP A 581 4.56 49.50 -10.27
CA ASP A 581 3.98 48.61 -11.28
C ASP A 581 3.63 47.24 -10.70
N ASP A 582 4.47 46.66 -9.82
CA ASP A 582 4.16 45.42 -9.11
C ASP A 582 2.91 45.58 -8.24
N LEU A 583 2.81 46.70 -7.53
CA LEU A 583 1.64 47.00 -6.70
C LEU A 583 0.36 47.15 -7.54
N ALA A 584 0.47 47.86 -8.67
CA ALA A 584 -0.65 48.06 -9.60
C ALA A 584 -1.13 46.74 -10.24
N GLN A 585 -0.21 45.78 -10.41
CA GLN A 585 -0.52 44.43 -10.91
C GLN A 585 -0.94 43.46 -9.80
N GLY A 586 -1.07 43.91 -8.55
CA GLY A 586 -1.46 43.08 -7.43
C GLY A 586 -0.37 42.09 -6.95
N ARG A 587 0.90 42.33 -7.32
CA ARG A 587 2.03 41.49 -6.89
C ARG A 587 2.55 41.95 -5.54
N LEU A 588 2.78 41.02 -4.62
CA LEU A 588 3.52 41.18 -3.38
C LEU A 588 4.80 40.35 -3.52
N ILE A 589 5.96 41.01 -3.41
CA ILE A 589 7.26 40.35 -3.54
C ILE A 589 7.97 40.43 -2.20
N CYS A 590 8.29 39.23 -1.67
CA CYS A 590 9.10 39.07 -0.46
C CYS A 590 10.38 38.31 -0.82
N GLU A 591 11.53 38.90 -0.48
CA GLU A 591 12.83 38.27 -0.68
C GLU A 591 13.31 37.65 0.62
N VAL A 592 13.68 36.37 0.55
CA VAL A 592 14.17 35.57 1.68
C VAL A 592 15.54 35.02 1.34
N ALA A 593 16.55 35.35 2.13
CA ALA A 593 17.88 34.77 2.05
C ALA A 593 18.19 33.99 3.32
N VAL A 594 18.74 32.78 3.18
CA VAL A 594 19.11 31.90 4.31
C VAL A 594 20.53 31.37 4.15
N ALA A 595 21.24 31.21 5.25
CA ALA A 595 22.59 30.63 5.31
C ALA A 595 22.50 29.17 5.86
N PRO A 596 22.46 28.13 5.00
CA PRO A 596 22.31 26.76 5.46
C PRO A 596 23.58 26.23 6.12
N VAL A 597 23.44 25.28 7.05
CA VAL A 597 24.57 24.56 7.61
C VAL A 597 25.00 23.45 6.65
N PHE A 598 26.28 23.44 6.25
CA PHE A 598 26.86 22.41 5.41
C PHE A 598 27.35 21.22 6.25
N PRO A 599 27.25 19.97 5.73
CA PRO A 599 27.75 18.82 6.44
C PRO A 599 29.28 18.79 6.47
N ALA A 600 29.89 18.36 7.59
CA ALA A 600 31.32 18.09 7.65
C ALA A 600 31.63 16.77 6.92
N GLU A 601 31.92 16.83 5.64
CA GLU A 601 32.25 15.66 4.82
C GLU A 601 33.73 15.23 5.01
N PHE A 602 34.62 16.20 5.21
CA PHE A 602 36.03 15.94 5.40
C PHE A 602 36.51 16.43 6.76
N VAL A 603 37.04 15.52 7.57
CA VAL A 603 37.67 15.85 8.86
C VAL A 603 39.20 15.72 8.70
N ILE A 604 39.89 16.83 8.76
CA ILE A 604 41.35 16.88 8.63
C ILE A 604 41.96 17.05 10.01
N VAL A 605 42.65 16.02 10.50
CA VAL A 605 43.41 16.06 11.74
C VAL A 605 44.89 16.23 11.40
N ARG A 606 45.48 17.36 11.82
CA ARG A 606 46.90 17.63 11.65
C ARG A 606 47.62 17.24 12.93
N ILE A 607 48.48 16.25 12.84
CA ILE A 607 49.33 15.80 13.97
C ILE A 607 50.75 16.27 13.70
N GLN A 608 51.29 17.07 14.61
CA GLN A 608 52.67 17.52 14.55
C GLN A 608 53.44 16.88 15.70
N GLN A 609 54.65 16.41 15.42
CA GLN A 609 55.56 16.01 16.45
C GLN A 609 56.14 17.26 17.11
N ALA A 610 55.82 17.48 18.36
CA ALA A 610 56.34 18.57 19.14
C ALA A 610 57.43 18.07 20.09
N THR A 611 58.50 18.82 20.26
CA THR A 611 59.44 18.60 21.35
C THR A 611 58.86 19.13 22.66
N ARG A 612 59.34 18.62 23.81
CA ARG A 612 58.80 18.98 25.13
C ARG A 612 58.82 20.50 25.39
N GLU A 613 59.78 21.21 24.82
CA GLU A 613 59.91 22.69 24.93
C GLU A 613 58.83 23.44 24.11
N SER A 614 58.35 22.91 23.00
CA SER A 614 57.32 23.56 22.17
C SER A 614 55.87 23.33 22.67
N LEU A 615 55.67 22.51 23.70
CA LEU A 615 54.34 22.30 24.34
C LEU A 615 54.12 23.21 25.55
N THR A 616 55.15 23.94 26.00
CA THR A 616 55.10 24.84 27.16
C THR A 616 55.16 26.31 26.79
N ALA A 617 55.17 26.63 25.51
CA ALA A 617 55.00 27.99 24.95
C ALA A 617 53.57 28.08 24.35
#